data_3ecc50a63032b23bdad9cc9eeb6a96bb
#
_entry.id   3ecc50a63032b23bdad9cc9eeb6a96bb
#
_cell.length_a   1.000
_cell.length_b   1.000
_cell.length_c   1.000
_cell.angle_alpha   90.00
_cell.angle_beta   90.00
_cell.angle_gamma   90.00
#
_symmetry.space_group_name_H-M   'P 1'
#
loop_
_entity.id
_entity.type
_entity.pdbx_description
1 polymer ?
#
loop_
_entity_poly.entity_id
_entity_poly.type
_entity_poly.pdbx_seq_one_letter_code
_entity_poly.pdbx_strand_id
1 'polypeptide(L)'
;MRVKQDLVPQVTKKNLTDYVVSFWYKGRRFRFSNGQPIDLDISPNTYPIKIRRRQAEVLCSAYTMAIRDGWLPLDSDAKTITTIDSIAKRTLARKLSMEYSSSYKKDLIYTEKLWSEFLQKNKLSDKPIAELNVEVVRDFIFEYAPSPSSMANFKRNISALLKDELESNGVLLNLSKIKFPKQGQELHRPINDITSLLNDIKQYNDNLHLCCLMTYSMLLRPHREIRCLSFSDFNTDFTVLSLDGNRVKSKRNRIVPVPAVVREEIVSRFKTVEIRNVNLFSMRRYEHNPSYFNG
;
A
#
# COMPACT_ATOMS: atom_id res chain seq x y z
N MET A 1 6.23 -50.44 -25.33
CA MET A 1 6.50 -49.26 -24.50
C MET A 1 6.02 -49.54 -23.08
N ARG A 2 6.91 -49.63 -22.05
CA ARG A 2 6.46 -49.76 -20.66
C ARG A 2 5.89 -48.40 -20.23
N VAL A 3 4.61 -48.40 -19.92
CA VAL A 3 3.99 -47.26 -19.25
C VAL A 3 4.70 -47.10 -17.90
N LYS A 4 5.52 -46.06 -17.73
CA LYS A 4 6.13 -45.75 -16.45
C LYS A 4 5.00 -45.36 -15.50
N GLN A 5 4.89 -46.06 -14.37
CA GLN A 5 3.95 -45.70 -13.31
C GLN A 5 4.28 -44.30 -12.80
N ASP A 6 3.45 -43.35 -13.16
CA ASP A 6 3.56 -41.97 -12.70
C ASP A 6 3.10 -41.85 -11.22
N LEU A 7 3.73 -40.96 -10.48
CA LEU A 7 3.36 -40.59 -9.11
C LEU A 7 3.59 -41.64 -8.01
N VAL A 8 4.56 -42.54 -8.15
CA VAL A 8 4.98 -43.41 -7.04
C VAL A 8 6.31 -42.92 -6.46
N PRO A 9 6.32 -42.27 -5.28
CA PRO A 9 7.55 -41.84 -4.63
C PRO A 9 8.45 -43.02 -4.25
N GLN A 10 9.74 -42.87 -4.48
CA GLN A 10 10.75 -43.87 -4.12
C GLN A 10 11.98 -43.19 -3.53
N VAL A 11 12.58 -43.82 -2.52
CA VAL A 11 13.88 -43.36 -2.00
C VAL A 11 14.98 -43.74 -2.97
N THR A 12 15.77 -42.75 -3.39
CA THR A 12 16.94 -42.95 -4.25
C THR A 12 18.17 -42.30 -3.66
N LYS A 13 19.35 -42.92 -3.86
CA LYS A 13 20.63 -42.29 -3.48
C LYS A 13 20.92 -41.11 -4.42
N LYS A 14 21.32 -39.99 -3.86
CA LYS A 14 21.83 -38.84 -4.61
C LYS A 14 23.36 -38.96 -4.81
N ASN A 15 24.06 -39.41 -3.77
CA ASN A 15 25.50 -39.72 -3.72
C ASN A 15 25.74 -40.83 -2.70
N LEU A 16 27.00 -41.03 -2.24
CA LEU A 16 27.36 -42.08 -1.30
C LEU A 16 26.62 -41.99 0.05
N THR A 17 26.26 -40.79 0.49
CA THR A 17 25.73 -40.50 1.85
C THR A 17 24.37 -39.91 1.88
N ASP A 18 23.88 -39.30 0.77
CA ASP A 18 22.62 -38.55 0.74
C ASP A 18 21.53 -39.27 -0.02
N TYR A 19 20.30 -39.07 0.45
CA TYR A 19 19.11 -39.65 -0.10
C TYR A 19 18.15 -38.56 -0.57
N VAL A 20 17.35 -38.89 -1.60
CA VAL A 20 16.25 -38.07 -2.11
C VAL A 20 15.03 -38.94 -2.38
N VAL A 21 13.86 -38.36 -2.26
CA VAL A 21 12.62 -38.97 -2.74
C VAL A 21 12.45 -38.58 -4.20
N SER A 22 12.22 -39.55 -5.07
CA SER A 22 12.02 -39.30 -6.50
C SER A 22 10.83 -40.07 -7.06
N PHE A 23 10.14 -39.44 -7.99
CA PHE A 23 9.03 -40.02 -8.74
C PHE A 23 8.86 -39.32 -10.09
N TRP A 24 8.06 -39.91 -10.96
CA TRP A 24 7.77 -39.37 -12.26
C TRP A 24 6.36 -38.74 -12.27
N TYR A 25 6.23 -37.59 -12.93
CA TYR A 25 4.96 -36.93 -13.18
C TYR A 25 4.99 -36.28 -14.57
N LYS A 26 3.96 -36.55 -15.39
CA LYS A 26 3.89 -36.01 -16.76
C LYS A 26 5.19 -36.16 -17.57
N GLY A 27 5.83 -37.32 -17.46
CA GLY A 27 7.06 -37.63 -18.21
C GLY A 27 8.34 -37.00 -17.63
N ARG A 28 8.25 -36.26 -16.55
CA ARG A 28 9.42 -35.65 -15.85
C ARG A 28 9.71 -36.34 -14.53
N ARG A 29 10.98 -36.41 -14.18
CA ARG A 29 11.44 -36.96 -12.89
C ARG A 29 11.66 -35.84 -11.89
N PHE A 30 10.91 -35.87 -10.79
CA PHE A 30 11.07 -34.99 -9.65
C PHE A 30 11.97 -35.61 -8.58
N ARG A 31 12.74 -34.79 -7.86
CA ARG A 31 13.65 -35.21 -6.79
C ARG A 31 13.57 -34.20 -5.65
N PHE A 32 13.21 -34.67 -4.47
CA PHE A 32 13.08 -33.84 -3.26
C PHE A 32 14.04 -34.32 -2.18
N SER A 33 14.81 -33.41 -1.60
CA SER A 33 15.73 -33.70 -0.50
C SER A 33 15.19 -33.33 0.88
N ASN A 34 14.04 -32.67 0.94
CA ASN A 34 13.35 -32.26 2.16
C ASN A 34 11.82 -32.24 1.97
N GLY A 35 11.08 -31.99 3.04
CA GLY A 35 9.62 -31.96 3.06
C GLY A 35 8.99 -30.60 2.83
N GLN A 36 9.77 -29.53 2.65
CA GLN A 36 9.25 -28.17 2.48
C GLN A 36 8.16 -28.02 1.40
N PRO A 37 8.26 -28.69 0.22
CA PRO A 37 7.22 -28.61 -0.80
C PRO A 37 5.86 -29.17 -0.38
N ILE A 38 5.79 -29.89 0.72
CA ILE A 38 4.56 -30.46 1.31
C ILE A 38 4.35 -29.93 2.76
N ASP A 39 4.89 -28.76 3.06
CA ASP A 39 4.80 -28.07 4.36
C ASP A 39 5.25 -28.90 5.57
N LEU A 40 6.26 -29.77 5.39
CA LEU A 40 6.83 -30.59 6.44
C LEU A 40 8.31 -30.26 6.66
N ASP A 41 8.69 -30.10 7.94
CA ASP A 41 10.08 -29.88 8.33
C ASP A 41 10.84 -31.22 8.50
N ILE A 42 11.01 -31.92 7.39
CA ILE A 42 11.74 -33.19 7.31
C ILE A 42 12.89 -33.01 6.31
N SER A 43 14.14 -33.10 6.79
CA SER A 43 15.34 -32.97 5.97
C SER A 43 16.29 -34.14 6.22
N PRO A 44 16.15 -35.30 5.55
CA PRO A 44 16.90 -36.54 5.82
C PRO A 44 18.42 -36.35 5.87
N ASN A 45 18.96 -35.51 5.01
CA ASN A 45 20.40 -35.33 4.86
C ASN A 45 21.06 -34.45 5.95
N THR A 46 20.28 -33.82 6.83
CA THR A 46 20.78 -33.11 8.01
C THR A 46 21.06 -34.03 9.20
N TYR A 47 20.53 -35.26 9.16
CA TYR A 47 20.73 -36.26 10.20
C TYR A 47 22.07 -37.03 10.07
N PRO A 48 22.55 -37.72 11.13
CA PRO A 48 23.72 -38.60 11.05
C PRO A 48 23.56 -39.68 9.98
N ILE A 49 24.64 -40.03 9.29
CA ILE A 49 24.63 -40.93 8.10
C ILE A 49 23.85 -42.22 8.36
N LYS A 50 24.03 -42.82 9.55
CA LYS A 50 23.42 -44.10 9.92
C LYS A 50 21.87 -44.10 9.87
N ILE A 51 21.23 -42.93 10.05
CA ILE A 51 19.76 -42.84 10.12
C ILE A 51 19.17 -42.10 8.92
N ARG A 52 19.98 -41.52 8.02
CA ARG A 52 19.50 -40.77 6.84
C ARG A 52 18.55 -41.58 5.95
N ARG A 53 18.85 -42.86 5.74
CA ARG A 53 18.00 -43.72 4.93
C ARG A 53 16.60 -43.85 5.55
N ARG A 54 16.51 -44.09 6.86
CA ARG A 54 15.24 -44.20 7.58
C ARG A 54 14.45 -42.90 7.52
N GLN A 55 15.14 -41.75 7.66
CA GLN A 55 14.49 -40.44 7.53
C GLN A 55 14.03 -40.17 6.08
N ALA A 56 14.73 -40.66 5.08
CA ALA A 56 14.29 -40.57 3.68
C ALA A 56 13.07 -41.48 3.39
N GLU A 57 12.93 -42.61 4.07
CA GLU A 57 11.76 -43.48 4.02
C GLU A 57 10.55 -42.77 4.64
N VAL A 58 10.72 -42.07 5.78
CA VAL A 58 9.67 -41.24 6.38
C VAL A 58 9.25 -40.12 5.42
N LEU A 59 10.21 -39.42 4.80
CA LEU A 59 9.92 -38.38 3.82
C LEU A 59 9.18 -38.97 2.59
N CYS A 60 9.56 -40.17 2.13
CA CYS A 60 8.88 -40.86 1.04
C CYS A 60 7.42 -41.18 1.34
N SER A 61 7.16 -41.67 2.55
CA SER A 61 5.80 -41.91 3.04
C SER A 61 4.97 -40.63 3.12
N ALA A 62 5.55 -39.54 3.57
CA ALA A 62 4.92 -38.22 3.62
C ALA A 62 4.53 -37.73 2.21
N TYR A 63 5.43 -37.84 1.23
CA TYR A 63 5.09 -37.50 -0.17
C TYR A 63 4.01 -38.41 -0.75
N THR A 64 4.01 -39.71 -0.37
CA THR A 64 2.97 -40.63 -0.81
C THR A 64 1.59 -40.25 -0.30
N MET A 65 1.51 -39.83 0.98
CA MET A 65 0.27 -39.33 1.59
C MET A 65 -0.17 -38.02 0.93
N ALA A 66 0.73 -37.04 0.81
CA ALA A 66 0.43 -35.77 0.18
C ALA A 66 -0.11 -35.93 -1.26
N ILE A 67 0.47 -36.83 -2.04
CA ILE A 67 -0.01 -37.14 -3.40
C ILE A 67 -1.42 -37.78 -3.37
N ARG A 68 -1.70 -38.66 -2.41
CA ARG A 68 -3.03 -39.21 -2.22
C ARG A 68 -4.08 -38.18 -1.85
N ASP A 69 -3.66 -37.17 -1.07
CA ASP A 69 -4.48 -36.03 -0.65
C ASP A 69 -4.60 -34.94 -1.72
N GLY A 70 -4.07 -35.20 -2.92
CA GLY A 70 -4.21 -34.31 -4.09
C GLY A 70 -3.04 -33.35 -4.32
N TRP A 71 -1.96 -33.41 -3.52
CA TRP A 71 -0.77 -32.64 -3.80
C TRP A 71 -0.09 -33.14 -5.09
N LEU A 72 0.25 -32.24 -5.98
CA LEU A 72 1.01 -32.53 -7.20
C LEU A 72 2.33 -31.77 -7.16
N PRO A 73 3.43 -32.37 -7.70
CA PRO A 73 4.67 -31.64 -7.83
C PRO A 73 4.42 -30.47 -8.77
N LEU A 74 4.54 -29.27 -8.25
CA LEU A 74 4.61 -28.10 -9.09
C LEU A 74 5.83 -28.29 -9.99
N ASP A 75 5.68 -28.05 -11.28
CA ASP A 75 6.82 -27.93 -12.17
C ASP A 75 7.76 -26.87 -11.56
N SER A 76 8.79 -27.31 -10.85
CA SER A 76 9.83 -26.40 -10.31
C SER A 76 10.60 -25.73 -11.45
N ASP A 77 10.43 -26.21 -12.68
CA ASP A 77 10.91 -25.57 -13.91
C ASP A 77 9.80 -24.84 -14.68
N ALA A 78 8.55 -25.01 -14.36
CA ALA A 78 7.62 -23.92 -14.44
C ALA A 78 7.97 -22.98 -13.25
N LYS A 79 9.13 -22.30 -13.26
CA LYS A 79 9.20 -20.95 -12.74
C LYS A 79 7.91 -20.33 -13.21
N THR A 80 6.96 -20.13 -12.31
CA THR A 80 5.77 -19.35 -12.61
C THR A 80 6.38 -18.10 -13.19
N ILE A 81 6.32 -17.97 -14.54
CA ILE A 81 7.01 -16.86 -15.21
C ILE A 81 6.38 -15.66 -14.57
N THR A 82 7.12 -15.05 -13.66
CA THR A 82 6.62 -13.88 -12.95
C THR A 82 6.45 -12.83 -14.01
N THR A 83 5.21 -12.58 -14.39
CA THR A 83 4.90 -11.62 -15.45
C THR A 83 4.92 -10.21 -14.87
N ILE A 84 5.13 -9.22 -15.74
CA ILE A 84 5.17 -7.81 -15.37
C ILE A 84 3.87 -7.39 -14.66
N ASP A 85 2.72 -7.84 -15.13
CA ASP A 85 1.42 -7.53 -14.53
C ASP A 85 1.22 -8.21 -13.17
N SER A 86 1.65 -9.47 -13.04
CA SER A 86 1.44 -10.26 -11.83
C SER A 86 2.14 -9.68 -10.60
N ILE A 87 3.30 -9.04 -10.76
CA ILE A 87 4.05 -8.45 -9.64
C ILE A 87 3.36 -7.22 -9.05
N ALA A 88 2.80 -6.36 -9.92
CA ALA A 88 2.08 -5.17 -9.47
C ALA A 88 0.83 -5.56 -8.67
N LYS A 89 0.04 -6.53 -9.17
CA LYS A 89 -1.15 -7.06 -8.49
C LYS A 89 -0.83 -7.71 -7.14
N ARG A 90 0.22 -8.54 -7.09
CA ARG A 90 0.65 -9.20 -5.85
C ARG A 90 1.13 -8.19 -4.81
N THR A 91 1.93 -7.21 -5.22
CA THR A 91 2.38 -6.14 -4.32
C THR A 91 1.22 -5.27 -3.85
N LEU A 92 0.27 -4.94 -4.72
CA LEU A 92 -0.93 -4.21 -4.34
C LEU A 92 -1.72 -4.96 -3.28
N ALA A 93 -2.02 -6.25 -3.48
CA ALA A 93 -2.75 -7.07 -2.50
C ALA A 93 -2.06 -7.06 -1.13
N ARG A 94 -0.72 -7.23 -1.08
CA ARG A 94 0.07 -7.14 0.15
C ARG A 94 -0.04 -5.77 0.80
N LYS A 95 0.05 -4.66 0.03
CA LYS A 95 -0.04 -3.30 0.59
C LYS A 95 -1.44 -2.95 1.08
N LEU A 96 -2.48 -3.51 0.49
CA LEU A 96 -3.86 -3.29 0.93
C LEU A 96 -4.15 -3.96 2.29
N SER A 97 -3.47 -5.06 2.63
CA SER A 97 -3.59 -5.70 3.95
C SER A 97 -2.84 -4.95 5.06
N MET A 98 -1.93 -4.03 4.72
CA MET A 98 -1.17 -3.25 5.70
C MET A 98 -1.94 -2.01 6.17
N GLU A 99 -1.54 -1.45 7.33
CA GLU A 99 -2.12 -0.22 7.90
C GLU A 99 -1.62 1.06 7.21
N TYR A 100 -1.91 1.22 5.93
CA TYR A 100 -1.69 2.47 5.21
C TYR A 100 -2.95 3.36 5.22
N SER A 101 -2.77 4.66 4.97
CA SER A 101 -3.89 5.58 4.85
C SER A 101 -4.79 5.20 3.67
N SER A 102 -6.10 5.44 3.81
CA SER A 102 -7.09 5.16 2.75
C SER A 102 -6.78 5.91 1.44
N SER A 103 -6.26 7.14 1.52
CA SER A 103 -5.83 7.91 0.36
C SER A 103 -4.69 7.21 -0.39
N TYR A 104 -3.63 6.80 0.32
CA TYR A 104 -2.52 6.09 -0.30
C TYR A 104 -2.96 4.76 -0.94
N LYS A 105 -3.85 4.00 -0.27
CA LYS A 105 -4.41 2.77 -0.85
C LYS A 105 -5.18 3.05 -2.15
N LYS A 106 -6.01 4.12 -2.18
CA LYS A 106 -6.72 4.55 -3.40
C LYS A 106 -5.76 4.92 -4.53
N ASP A 107 -4.70 5.66 -4.23
CA ASP A 107 -3.69 6.06 -5.22
C ASP A 107 -2.98 4.83 -5.82
N LEU A 108 -2.66 3.82 -5.01
CA LEU A 108 -2.05 2.58 -5.48
C LEU A 108 -3.01 1.76 -6.35
N ILE A 109 -4.29 1.62 -5.94
CA ILE A 109 -5.32 0.92 -6.72
C ILE A 109 -5.49 1.60 -8.09
N TYR A 110 -5.59 2.92 -8.10
CA TYR A 110 -5.73 3.69 -9.35
C TYR A 110 -4.51 3.53 -10.25
N THR A 111 -3.31 3.61 -9.68
CA THR A 111 -2.06 3.45 -10.46
C THR A 111 -1.93 2.04 -11.01
N GLU A 112 -2.26 1.01 -10.24
CA GLU A 112 -2.21 -0.39 -10.69
C GLU A 112 -3.21 -0.65 -11.81
N LYS A 113 -4.44 -0.15 -11.69
CA LYS A 113 -5.46 -0.27 -12.74
C LYS A 113 -4.95 0.28 -14.08
N LEU A 114 -4.44 1.51 -14.08
CA LEU A 114 -3.91 2.13 -15.30
C LEU A 114 -2.66 1.41 -15.83
N TRP A 115 -1.82 0.88 -14.92
CA TRP A 115 -0.67 0.08 -15.30
C TRP A 115 -1.07 -1.20 -16.01
N SER A 116 -2.04 -1.94 -15.50
CA SER A 116 -2.58 -3.14 -16.14
C SER A 116 -3.21 -2.83 -17.51
N GLU A 117 -3.96 -1.73 -17.62
CA GLU A 117 -4.53 -1.27 -18.91
C GLU A 117 -3.43 -0.95 -19.93
N PHE A 118 -2.38 -0.24 -19.50
CA PHE A 118 -1.21 0.07 -20.34
C PHE A 118 -0.50 -1.21 -20.82
N LEU A 119 -0.25 -2.15 -19.92
CA LEU A 119 0.40 -3.41 -20.27
C LEU A 119 -0.42 -4.23 -21.27
N GLN A 120 -1.75 -4.30 -21.09
CA GLN A 120 -2.65 -4.99 -22.02
C GLN A 120 -2.62 -4.33 -23.40
N LYS A 121 -2.77 -3.02 -23.47
CA LYS A 121 -2.72 -2.22 -24.72
C LYS A 121 -1.43 -2.48 -25.50
N ASN A 122 -0.30 -2.58 -24.79
CA ASN A 122 1.03 -2.76 -25.38
C ASN A 122 1.46 -4.24 -25.48
N LYS A 123 0.59 -5.20 -25.17
CA LYS A 123 0.86 -6.67 -25.19
C LYS A 123 2.05 -7.06 -24.31
N LEU A 124 2.18 -6.42 -23.14
CA LEU A 124 3.26 -6.64 -22.17
C LEU A 124 2.81 -7.41 -20.92
N SER A 125 1.50 -7.66 -20.74
CA SER A 125 0.94 -8.27 -19.53
C SER A 125 1.56 -9.62 -19.19
N ASP A 126 1.74 -10.48 -20.20
CA ASP A 126 2.25 -11.84 -20.06
C ASP A 126 3.77 -11.94 -20.23
N LYS A 127 4.44 -10.81 -20.46
CA LYS A 127 5.88 -10.77 -20.61
C LYS A 127 6.59 -11.08 -19.30
N PRO A 128 7.71 -11.82 -19.35
CA PRO A 128 8.55 -12.06 -18.18
C PRO A 128 9.03 -10.75 -17.56
N ILE A 129 9.12 -10.72 -16.25
CA ILE A 129 9.63 -9.57 -15.47
C ILE A 129 11.02 -9.10 -15.94
N ALA A 130 11.84 -10.02 -16.44
CA ALA A 130 13.19 -9.72 -16.96
C ALA A 130 13.17 -8.81 -18.22
N GLU A 131 12.04 -8.73 -18.93
CA GLU A 131 11.87 -7.85 -20.09
C GLU A 131 11.45 -6.43 -19.68
N LEU A 132 11.11 -6.20 -18.40
CA LEU A 132 10.75 -4.87 -17.92
C LEU A 132 11.98 -3.96 -17.87
N ASN A 133 11.89 -2.84 -18.54
CA ASN A 133 12.92 -1.81 -18.55
C ASN A 133 12.38 -0.44 -18.15
N VAL A 134 13.29 0.53 -18.00
CA VAL A 134 12.94 1.90 -17.56
C VAL A 134 12.06 2.62 -18.58
N GLU A 135 12.22 2.30 -19.87
CA GLU A 135 11.47 2.93 -20.97
C GLU A 135 9.98 2.62 -20.88
N VAL A 136 9.63 1.34 -20.63
CA VAL A 136 8.23 0.92 -20.44
C VAL A 136 7.56 1.70 -19.30
N VAL A 137 8.26 1.88 -18.19
CA VAL A 137 7.72 2.64 -17.04
C VAL A 137 7.63 4.13 -17.37
N ARG A 138 8.60 4.66 -18.11
CA ARG A 138 8.58 6.06 -18.57
C ARG A 138 7.39 6.30 -19.48
N ASP A 139 7.17 5.44 -20.47
CA ASP A 139 6.10 5.59 -21.46
C ASP A 139 4.73 5.53 -20.79
N PHE A 140 4.54 4.60 -19.83
CA PHE A 140 3.36 4.58 -18.98
C PHE A 140 3.12 5.92 -18.27
N ILE A 141 4.15 6.46 -17.61
CA ILE A 141 4.00 7.70 -16.85
C ILE A 141 3.64 8.87 -17.79
N PHE A 142 4.30 8.97 -18.94
CA PHE A 142 4.02 10.05 -19.89
C PHE A 142 2.65 9.93 -20.55
N GLU A 143 2.15 8.70 -20.76
CA GLU A 143 0.82 8.48 -21.35
C GLU A 143 -0.32 8.87 -20.39
N TYR A 144 -0.18 8.55 -19.09
CA TYR A 144 -1.30 8.70 -18.14
C TYR A 144 -1.20 9.91 -17.20
N ALA A 145 -0.06 10.56 -17.11
CA ALA A 145 0.12 11.68 -16.20
C ALA A 145 0.01 13.04 -16.90
N PRO A 146 -1.04 13.84 -16.64
CA PRO A 146 -1.30 15.09 -17.36
C PRO A 146 -0.40 16.25 -16.95
N SER A 147 0.34 16.15 -15.85
CA SER A 147 1.18 17.24 -15.31
C SER A 147 2.46 16.73 -14.68
N PRO A 148 3.51 17.57 -14.55
CA PRO A 148 4.76 17.19 -13.87
C PRO A 148 4.56 16.69 -12.44
N SER A 149 3.60 17.26 -11.70
CA SER A 149 3.26 16.81 -10.34
C SER A 149 2.63 15.41 -10.36
N SER A 150 1.71 15.14 -11.30
CA SER A 150 1.13 13.80 -11.46
C SER A 150 2.16 12.79 -11.94
N MET A 151 3.09 13.16 -12.83
CA MET A 151 4.21 12.30 -13.25
C MET A 151 5.06 11.85 -12.05
N ALA A 152 5.38 12.78 -11.14
CA ALA A 152 6.11 12.44 -9.92
C ALA A 152 5.32 11.49 -9.00
N ASN A 153 4.00 11.67 -8.90
CA ASN A 153 3.12 10.79 -8.12
C ASN A 153 3.03 9.38 -8.74
N PHE A 154 2.81 9.29 -10.05
CA PHE A 154 2.80 8.02 -10.76
C PHE A 154 4.13 7.28 -10.62
N LYS A 155 5.26 7.97 -10.80
CA LYS A 155 6.59 7.39 -10.59
C LYS A 155 6.76 6.80 -9.19
N ARG A 156 6.33 7.54 -8.16
CA ARG A 156 6.39 7.07 -6.77
C ARG A 156 5.53 5.83 -6.55
N ASN A 157 4.30 5.85 -7.04
CA ASN A 157 3.34 4.77 -6.86
C ASN A 157 3.74 3.51 -7.63
N ILE A 158 4.15 3.63 -8.89
CA ILE A 158 4.62 2.49 -9.68
C ILE A 158 5.91 1.91 -9.11
N SER A 159 6.82 2.74 -8.62
CA SER A 159 8.00 2.28 -7.88
C SER A 159 7.62 1.47 -6.64
N ALA A 160 6.62 1.93 -5.89
CA ALA A 160 6.13 1.22 -4.71
C ALA A 160 5.44 -0.11 -5.04
N LEU A 161 4.89 -0.27 -6.25
CA LEU A 161 4.26 -1.51 -6.72
C LEU A 161 5.26 -2.51 -7.29
N LEU A 162 6.37 -2.04 -7.85
CA LEU A 162 7.30 -2.91 -8.59
C LEU A 162 8.58 -3.23 -7.85
N LYS A 163 9.15 -2.28 -7.08
CA LYS A 163 10.53 -2.32 -6.58
C LYS A 163 10.87 -3.60 -5.82
N ASP A 164 10.11 -3.93 -4.78
CA ASP A 164 10.42 -5.07 -3.90
C ASP A 164 10.43 -6.41 -4.66
N GLU A 165 9.46 -6.59 -5.56
CA GLU A 165 9.34 -7.81 -6.35
C GLU A 165 10.42 -7.88 -7.45
N LEU A 166 10.79 -6.76 -8.05
CA LEU A 166 11.88 -6.69 -9.01
C LEU A 166 13.21 -7.09 -8.36
N GLU A 167 13.54 -6.47 -7.22
CA GLU A 167 14.76 -6.77 -6.47
C GLU A 167 14.80 -8.25 -6.03
N SER A 168 13.68 -8.81 -5.57
CA SER A 168 13.58 -10.21 -5.17
C SER A 168 13.79 -11.19 -6.35
N ASN A 169 13.51 -10.76 -7.57
CA ASN A 169 13.75 -11.55 -8.78
C ASN A 169 15.06 -11.19 -9.49
N GLY A 170 15.93 -10.40 -8.85
CA GLY A 170 17.25 -10.01 -9.40
C GLY A 170 17.19 -8.99 -10.55
N VAL A 171 16.05 -8.32 -10.74
CA VAL A 171 15.88 -7.29 -11.78
C VAL A 171 16.09 -5.91 -11.16
N LEU A 172 17.15 -5.23 -11.60
CA LEU A 172 17.47 -3.87 -11.15
C LEU A 172 16.86 -2.82 -12.08
N LEU A 173 15.82 -2.14 -11.64
CA LEU A 173 15.17 -1.07 -12.37
C LEU A 173 15.48 0.29 -11.74
N ASN A 174 16.33 1.07 -12.38
CA ASN A 174 16.68 2.41 -11.87
C ASN A 174 15.73 3.49 -12.38
N LEU A 175 14.61 3.69 -11.67
CA LEU A 175 13.62 4.71 -12.01
C LEU A 175 14.11 6.15 -11.77
N SER A 176 15.26 6.37 -11.11
CA SER A 176 15.80 7.73 -10.91
C SER A 176 16.20 8.39 -12.23
N LYS A 177 16.49 7.58 -13.27
CA LYS A 177 16.80 8.05 -14.63
C LYS A 177 15.62 8.75 -15.32
N ILE A 178 14.37 8.47 -14.92
CA ILE A 178 13.20 9.14 -15.46
C ILE A 178 13.15 10.56 -14.89
N LYS A 179 13.41 11.53 -15.73
CA LYS A 179 13.35 12.97 -15.41
C LYS A 179 12.08 13.55 -15.99
N PHE A 180 11.44 14.44 -15.24
CA PHE A 180 10.25 15.18 -15.67
C PHE A 180 10.57 16.67 -15.77
N PRO A 181 9.80 17.40 -16.59
CA PRO A 181 9.85 18.86 -16.58
C PRO A 181 9.61 19.36 -15.15
N LYS A 182 10.33 20.38 -14.75
CA LYS A 182 10.04 21.06 -13.48
C LYS A 182 8.74 21.84 -13.63
N GLN A 183 7.85 21.70 -12.66
CA GLN A 183 6.68 22.57 -12.56
C GLN A 183 7.18 23.99 -12.26
N GLY A 184 6.72 24.97 -13.04
CA GLY A 184 6.96 26.38 -12.74
C GLY A 184 6.37 26.71 -11.37
N GLN A 185 7.08 27.47 -10.55
CA GLN A 185 6.52 28.00 -9.32
C GLN A 185 5.65 29.21 -9.69
N GLU A 186 4.35 29.09 -9.47
CA GLU A 186 3.47 30.26 -9.48
C GLU A 186 3.57 30.97 -8.13
N LEU A 187 3.95 32.22 -8.16
CA LEU A 187 3.96 33.05 -6.98
C LEU A 187 2.51 33.44 -6.67
N HIS A 188 1.95 32.87 -5.60
CA HIS A 188 0.65 33.33 -5.11
C HIS A 188 0.76 34.75 -4.59
N ARG A 189 -0.05 35.65 -5.15
CA ARG A 189 -0.13 37.03 -4.67
C ARG A 189 -0.79 37.02 -3.30
N PRO A 190 -0.22 37.73 -2.30
CA PRO A 190 -0.88 37.86 -1.00
C PRO A 190 -2.21 38.60 -1.16
N ILE A 191 -3.18 38.25 -0.33
CA ILE A 191 -4.45 38.99 -0.23
C ILE A 191 -4.14 40.30 0.50
N ASN A 192 -4.38 41.43 -0.16
CA ASN A 192 -4.02 42.72 0.40
C ASN A 192 -4.90 43.13 1.59
N ASP A 193 -6.21 42.81 1.52
CA ASP A 193 -7.17 43.08 2.57
C ASP A 193 -7.84 41.79 3.04
N ILE A 194 -7.20 41.11 3.95
CA ILE A 194 -7.71 39.88 4.55
C ILE A 194 -8.93 40.16 5.44
N THR A 195 -9.03 41.34 6.03
CA THR A 195 -10.12 41.71 6.94
C THR A 195 -11.43 41.87 6.17
N SER A 196 -11.39 42.62 5.08
CA SER A 196 -12.56 42.75 4.19
C SER A 196 -13.01 41.40 3.67
N LEU A 197 -12.06 40.57 3.17
CA LEU A 197 -12.40 39.23 2.68
C LEU A 197 -13.03 38.35 3.77
N LEU A 198 -12.51 38.35 5.00
CA LEU A 198 -13.10 37.58 6.09
C LEU A 198 -14.51 38.07 6.47
N ASN A 199 -14.76 39.36 6.40
CA ASN A 199 -16.08 39.93 6.63
C ASN A 199 -17.09 39.51 5.56
N ASP A 200 -16.71 39.54 4.28
CA ASP A 200 -17.53 39.07 3.17
C ASP A 200 -17.85 37.56 3.31
N ILE A 201 -16.83 36.76 3.67
CA ILE A 201 -17.03 35.33 3.95
C ILE A 201 -17.99 35.12 5.12
N LYS A 202 -17.91 35.94 6.18
CA LYS A 202 -18.81 35.86 7.33
C LYS A 202 -20.25 36.11 6.94
N GLN A 203 -20.50 37.11 6.09
CA GLN A 203 -21.84 37.39 5.57
C GLN A 203 -22.39 36.25 4.69
N TYR A 204 -21.50 35.53 3.99
CA TYR A 204 -21.88 34.40 3.15
C TYR A 204 -22.16 33.13 3.95
N ASN A 205 -21.25 32.74 4.86
CA ASN A 205 -21.37 31.50 5.64
C ASN A 205 -20.49 31.51 6.88
N ASP A 206 -21.09 31.45 8.07
CA ASP A 206 -20.40 31.47 9.37
C ASP A 206 -19.42 30.29 9.56
N ASN A 207 -19.74 29.12 9.04
CA ASN A 207 -18.85 27.95 9.15
C ASN A 207 -17.62 28.12 8.27
N LEU A 208 -17.81 28.63 7.05
CA LEU A 208 -16.68 28.93 6.17
C LEU A 208 -15.80 30.02 6.77
N HIS A 209 -16.40 31.08 7.34
CA HIS A 209 -15.67 32.13 8.04
C HIS A 209 -14.78 31.55 9.16
N LEU A 210 -15.36 30.76 10.08
CA LEU A 210 -14.60 30.17 11.16
C LEU A 210 -13.51 29.23 10.66
N CYS A 211 -13.78 28.45 9.59
CA CYS A 211 -12.77 27.60 8.96
C CYS A 211 -11.60 28.42 8.40
N CYS A 212 -11.89 29.49 7.66
CA CYS A 212 -10.86 30.40 7.12
C CYS A 212 -10.07 31.08 8.25
N LEU A 213 -10.76 31.56 9.29
CA LEU A 213 -10.16 32.20 10.45
C LEU A 213 -9.17 31.24 11.17
N MET A 214 -9.59 29.99 11.42
CA MET A 214 -8.73 28.97 12.03
C MET A 214 -7.57 28.56 11.12
N THR A 215 -7.80 28.45 9.81
CA THR A 215 -6.75 28.15 8.85
C THR A 215 -5.69 29.25 8.83
N TYR A 216 -6.11 30.49 8.79
CA TYR A 216 -5.23 31.66 8.72
C TYR A 216 -4.48 31.90 10.03
N SER A 217 -5.16 31.89 11.17
CA SER A 217 -4.58 32.31 12.45
C SER A 217 -3.96 31.15 13.25
N MET A 218 -4.40 29.90 13.05
CA MET A 218 -3.92 28.73 13.78
C MET A 218 -3.18 27.73 12.90
N LEU A 219 -3.08 27.97 11.60
CA LEU A 219 -2.43 27.09 10.60
C LEU A 219 -2.98 25.66 10.64
N LEU A 220 -4.29 25.53 10.83
CA LEU A 220 -4.99 24.25 10.83
C LEU A 220 -5.46 23.87 9.43
N ARG A 221 -5.54 22.58 9.16
CA ARG A 221 -6.02 22.06 7.88
C ARG A 221 -7.53 21.84 7.89
N PRO A 222 -8.27 22.30 6.85
CA PRO A 222 -9.73 22.26 6.85
C PRO A 222 -10.34 20.87 7.06
N HIS A 223 -9.85 19.85 6.33
CA HIS A 223 -10.53 18.57 6.23
C HIS A 223 -10.47 17.68 7.46
N ARG A 224 -9.29 17.47 8.06
CA ARG A 224 -9.14 16.56 9.21
C ARG A 224 -9.01 17.29 10.53
N GLU A 225 -8.26 18.41 10.51
CA GLU A 225 -7.98 19.12 11.76
C GLU A 225 -9.18 19.98 12.14
N ILE A 226 -9.73 20.80 11.21
CA ILE A 226 -10.83 21.73 11.50
C ILE A 226 -12.20 21.02 11.49
N ARG A 227 -12.57 20.34 10.41
CA ARG A 227 -13.89 19.71 10.24
C ARG A 227 -14.28 18.78 11.40
N CYS A 228 -13.30 18.08 11.97
CA CYS A 228 -13.52 17.12 13.05
C CYS A 228 -13.39 17.70 14.45
N LEU A 229 -13.27 19.04 14.61
CA LEU A 229 -13.19 19.66 15.92
C LEU A 229 -14.49 19.56 16.69
N SER A 230 -14.39 19.22 17.97
CA SER A 230 -15.44 19.30 18.96
C SER A 230 -15.07 20.33 20.04
N PHE A 231 -16.05 20.84 20.78
CA PHE A 231 -15.76 21.74 21.90
C PHE A 231 -14.92 21.06 23.01
N SER A 232 -14.93 19.72 23.08
CA SER A 232 -14.10 18.96 24.01
C SER A 232 -12.61 18.97 23.68
N ASP A 233 -12.23 19.34 22.44
CA ASP A 233 -10.84 19.47 22.03
C ASP A 233 -10.18 20.72 22.64
N PHE A 234 -10.96 21.62 23.19
CA PHE A 234 -10.50 22.85 23.80
C PHE A 234 -10.47 22.73 25.34
N ASN A 235 -9.54 23.47 25.97
CA ASN A 235 -9.57 23.64 27.42
C ASN A 235 -10.84 24.40 27.88
N THR A 236 -11.02 24.55 29.20
CA THR A 236 -12.21 25.16 29.79
C THR A 236 -12.48 26.57 29.26
N ASP A 237 -11.44 27.37 29.06
CA ASP A 237 -11.53 28.77 28.69
C ASP A 237 -11.41 29.02 27.18
N PHE A 238 -11.35 27.95 26.37
CA PHE A 238 -11.15 28.00 24.92
C PHE A 238 -9.88 28.77 24.48
N THR A 239 -8.85 28.79 25.33
CA THR A 239 -7.56 29.42 25.03
C THR A 239 -6.55 28.49 24.40
N VAL A 240 -6.77 27.17 24.54
CA VAL A 240 -5.89 26.12 24.06
C VAL A 240 -6.67 25.03 23.36
N LEU A 241 -6.21 24.63 22.19
CA LEU A 241 -6.71 23.49 21.42
C LEU A 241 -5.72 22.35 21.52
N SER A 242 -6.21 21.15 21.84
CA SER A 242 -5.46 19.90 21.84
C SER A 242 -5.89 19.02 20.67
N LEU A 243 -4.97 18.70 19.75
CA LEU A 243 -5.23 17.87 18.59
C LEU A 243 -4.56 16.50 18.77
N ASP A 244 -5.35 15.45 18.69
CA ASP A 244 -4.85 14.07 18.65
C ASP A 244 -4.07 13.80 17.37
N GLY A 245 -2.96 13.05 17.50
CA GLY A 245 -2.09 12.71 16.37
C GLY A 245 -2.79 11.96 15.24
N ASN A 246 -3.87 11.23 15.52
CA ASN A 246 -4.63 10.52 14.49
C ASN A 246 -5.33 11.47 13.51
N ARG A 247 -5.65 12.68 13.94
CA ARG A 247 -6.24 13.75 13.11
C ARG A 247 -5.20 14.60 12.38
N VAL A 248 -3.95 14.60 12.85
CA VAL A 248 -2.86 15.42 12.29
C VAL A 248 -2.04 14.64 11.27
N LYS A 249 -1.66 15.27 10.15
CA LYS A 249 -0.87 14.62 9.07
C LYS A 249 0.46 14.06 9.57
N SER A 250 1.10 14.74 10.55
CA SER A 250 2.36 14.30 11.16
C SER A 250 2.22 13.13 12.13
N LYS A 251 0.97 12.70 12.45
CA LYS A 251 0.64 11.70 13.48
C LYS A 251 1.22 12.02 14.87
N ARG A 252 1.46 13.30 15.16
CA ARG A 252 1.93 13.78 16.47
C ARG A 252 0.88 14.66 17.10
N ASN A 253 0.65 14.50 18.40
CA ASN A 253 -0.22 15.40 19.16
C ASN A 253 0.27 16.84 19.02
N ARG A 254 -0.66 17.78 18.89
CA ARG A 254 -0.36 19.21 18.81
C ARG A 254 -1.20 19.95 19.84
N ILE A 255 -0.53 20.89 20.52
CA ILE A 255 -1.18 21.88 21.36
C ILE A 255 -1.06 23.22 20.62
N VAL A 256 -2.18 23.88 20.40
CA VAL A 256 -2.25 25.11 19.60
C VAL A 256 -2.93 26.19 20.43
N PRO A 257 -2.30 27.36 20.64
CA PRO A 257 -2.95 28.50 21.27
C PRO A 257 -4.08 29.02 20.39
N VAL A 258 -5.18 29.41 21.01
CA VAL A 258 -6.38 29.91 20.30
C VAL A 258 -6.38 31.45 20.38
N PRO A 259 -6.21 32.17 19.26
CA PRO A 259 -6.28 33.64 19.24
C PRO A 259 -7.63 34.18 19.70
N ALA A 260 -7.68 35.37 20.26
CA ALA A 260 -8.88 36.00 20.83
C ALA A 260 -10.06 36.00 19.83
N VAL A 261 -9.80 36.40 18.59
CA VAL A 261 -10.81 36.48 17.53
C VAL A 261 -11.45 35.10 17.22
N VAL A 262 -10.69 34.01 17.25
CA VAL A 262 -11.21 32.63 17.09
C VAL A 262 -11.97 32.21 18.33
N ARG A 263 -11.44 32.53 19.50
CA ARG A 263 -12.05 32.19 20.79
C ARG A 263 -13.45 32.80 20.93
N GLU A 264 -13.63 34.05 20.56
CA GLU A 264 -14.91 34.76 20.60
C GLU A 264 -15.97 34.01 19.77
N GLU A 265 -15.64 33.62 18.56
CA GLU A 265 -16.54 32.82 17.70
C GLU A 265 -16.86 31.45 18.31
N ILE A 266 -15.87 30.77 18.90
CA ILE A 266 -16.09 29.47 19.56
C ILE A 266 -16.99 29.62 20.77
N VAL A 267 -16.74 30.60 21.62
CA VAL A 267 -17.54 30.86 22.82
C VAL A 267 -18.98 31.23 22.45
N SER A 268 -19.17 32.06 21.43
CA SER A 268 -20.50 32.40 20.93
C SER A 268 -21.28 31.15 20.51
N ARG A 269 -20.67 30.24 19.76
CA ARG A 269 -21.28 28.97 19.35
C ARG A 269 -21.54 28.04 20.52
N PHE A 270 -20.60 27.94 21.47
CA PHE A 270 -20.75 27.08 22.64
C PHE A 270 -21.96 27.45 23.49
N LYS A 271 -22.24 28.74 23.66
CA LYS A 271 -23.42 29.25 24.39
C LYS A 271 -24.74 28.74 23.83
N THR A 272 -24.80 28.35 22.56
CA THR A 272 -26.04 27.83 21.94
C THR A 272 -26.29 26.35 22.24
N VAL A 273 -25.26 25.58 22.59
CA VAL A 273 -25.39 24.12 22.81
C VAL A 273 -25.03 23.68 24.23
N GLU A 274 -24.13 24.39 24.90
CA GLU A 274 -23.64 24.11 26.26
C GLU A 274 -23.10 22.68 26.49
N ILE A 275 -22.88 21.92 25.42
CA ILE A 275 -22.45 20.53 25.44
C ILE A 275 -21.08 20.41 24.76
N ARG A 276 -20.07 19.95 25.52
CA ARG A 276 -18.70 19.85 25.00
C ARG A 276 -18.48 18.74 23.96
N ASN A 277 -19.23 17.64 24.03
CA ASN A 277 -19.07 16.53 23.08
C ASN A 277 -19.93 16.73 21.82
N VAL A 278 -19.84 17.91 21.23
CA VAL A 278 -20.53 18.32 20.00
C VAL A 278 -19.51 18.91 19.05
N ASN A 279 -19.64 18.58 17.77
CA ASN A 279 -18.74 19.11 16.74
C ASN A 279 -18.97 20.61 16.54
N LEU A 280 -17.89 21.37 16.41
CA LEU A 280 -17.89 22.82 16.34
C LEU A 280 -18.63 23.38 15.11
N PHE A 281 -18.71 22.64 14.02
CA PHE A 281 -19.28 23.08 12.75
C PHE A 281 -20.68 22.52 12.50
N SER A 282 -20.91 21.24 12.78
CA SER A 282 -22.22 20.61 12.58
C SER A 282 -23.20 20.90 13.71
N MET A 283 -22.70 21.33 14.86
CA MET A 283 -23.46 21.51 16.12
C MET A 283 -24.16 20.20 16.56
N ARG A 284 -23.60 19.04 16.17
CA ARG A 284 -24.11 17.70 16.45
C ARG A 284 -22.97 16.82 16.99
N ARG A 285 -23.29 15.56 17.40
CA ARG A 285 -22.28 14.60 17.88
C ARG A 285 -21.41 13.99 16.75
N TYR A 286 -21.65 14.36 15.50
CA TYR A 286 -20.90 13.89 14.33
C TYR A 286 -20.50 15.08 13.44
N GLU A 287 -19.39 14.91 12.75
CA GLU A 287 -18.87 15.91 11.83
C GLU A 287 -19.62 15.93 10.49
N HIS A 288 -19.48 17.02 9.74
CA HIS A 288 -19.94 17.12 8.35
C HIS A 288 -19.21 16.13 7.43
N ASN A 289 -19.81 15.83 6.28
CA ASN A 289 -19.20 15.05 5.22
C ASN A 289 -17.80 15.62 4.87
N PRO A 290 -16.79 14.75 4.52
CA PRO A 290 -15.49 15.22 4.07
C PRO A 290 -15.48 16.24 2.93
N SER A 291 -16.48 16.26 2.07
CA SER A 291 -16.62 17.24 0.99
C SER A 291 -17.20 18.59 1.42
N TYR A 292 -17.61 18.76 2.67
CA TYR A 292 -18.30 19.98 3.15
C TYR A 292 -17.54 21.28 2.89
N PHE A 293 -16.20 21.26 2.96
CA PHE A 293 -15.36 22.43 2.67
C PHE A 293 -14.72 22.38 1.26
N ASN A 294 -15.18 21.49 0.37
CA ASN A 294 -14.68 21.35 -1.00
C ASN A 294 -15.63 21.93 -2.06
N GLY A 295 -16.79 22.39 -1.65
CA GLY A 295 -17.88 22.87 -2.52
C GLY A 295 -17.63 24.22 -3.13
#